data_62d84cdba463fa81ce9b221de7bcc36b
#
_entry.id   62d84cdba463fa81ce9b221de7bcc36b
#
_cell.length_a   1.000
_cell.length_b   1.000
_cell.length_c   1.000
_cell.angle_alpha   90.00
_cell.angle_beta   90.00
_cell.angle_gamma   90.00
#
_symmetry.space_group_name_H-M   'P 1'
#
loop_
_entity.id
_entity.type
_entity.pdbx_description
1 polymer ?
#
loop_
_entity_poly.entity_id
_entity_poly.type
_entity_poly.pdbx_seq_one_letter_code
_entity_poly.pdbx_strand_id
1 'polypeptide(L)'
;MRDAAGRISIRKYKNLLNFECEFSASNISAFIGSNGSGKSNLLEVITKAFSNAKNYAAGKDLPLSLDPTLDCIIEYELHGTDYALQYNHDAEGILTNISEKASTPIRDEISICCGEKILAQKDIDNALPDSILLYYAGETLRQKGAAESTYDSFYEEKLKRAKSAALPSLRFIDYYSIGDLPLLLLTAAAYRGDYYAKFLSFVNCSGVSPKFSLILRNPGKGKGKGEADTYWNATGFVKYFLDSARRFVTGTRDSDGHQYYMFFDGPEKFRTISENEFDLFAKLKALRHYGYLEHIGIELIKKDGTTFSSLRLSEGEKQLGLLMLLTSFTVRHECLYLFDEFDAYLHLNWQRQFASNIANTNVAGHILFTTHSPASVSKVKMDDLFIMKDGKAIYPESETYNRALNEIMFEQMDVTMHDPEVEELYDQFKECIATHNKSAAEEIQQQLVERLHSKDPLLLKLRITLRRL
;
A
#
# COMPACT_ATOMS: atom_id res chain seq x y z
N MET A 1 21.85 -6.15 -18.89
CA MET A 1 21.13 -7.02 -17.97
C MET A 1 20.76 -6.13 -16.81
N ARG A 2 19.47 -6.01 -16.47
CA ARG A 2 19.04 -5.30 -15.28
C ARG A 2 19.45 -6.16 -14.08
N ASP A 3 20.07 -5.58 -13.07
CA ASP A 3 20.23 -6.25 -11.77
C ASP A 3 18.83 -6.29 -11.14
N ALA A 4 18.12 -7.41 -11.32
CA ALA A 4 16.77 -7.58 -10.81
C ALA A 4 16.84 -7.88 -9.32
N ALA A 5 16.20 -7.05 -8.49
CA ALA A 5 16.07 -7.26 -7.05
C ALA A 5 14.91 -8.20 -6.67
N GLY A 6 14.09 -8.60 -7.65
CA GLY A 6 13.00 -9.54 -7.44
C GLY A 6 12.22 -9.82 -8.72
N ARG A 7 11.38 -10.86 -8.68
CA ARG A 7 10.53 -11.27 -9.81
C ARG A 7 9.21 -11.83 -9.30
N ILE A 8 8.14 -11.58 -10.04
CA ILE A 8 6.85 -12.23 -9.83
C ILE A 8 6.45 -12.95 -11.10
N SER A 9 6.15 -14.24 -10.98
CA SER A 9 5.58 -15.08 -12.03
C SER A 9 4.25 -15.63 -11.54
N ILE A 10 3.16 -15.41 -12.27
CA ILE A 10 1.82 -15.90 -11.95
C ILE A 10 1.33 -16.69 -13.15
N ARG A 11 1.19 -18.03 -12.99
CA ARG A 11 0.66 -18.86 -14.06
C ARG A 11 -0.82 -18.60 -14.27
N LYS A 12 -1.57 -18.50 -13.17
CA LYS A 12 -3.00 -18.25 -13.22
C LYS A 12 -3.52 -17.63 -11.95
N TYR A 13 -4.18 -16.50 -12.07
CA TYR A 13 -5.01 -15.90 -11.03
C TYR A 13 -5.97 -14.90 -11.65
N LYS A 14 -7.27 -15.16 -11.65
CA LYS A 14 -8.29 -14.31 -12.27
C LYS A 14 -7.92 -13.96 -13.72
N ASN A 15 -7.71 -12.68 -14.03
CA ASN A 15 -7.28 -12.22 -15.36
C ASN A 15 -5.76 -12.19 -15.56
N LEU A 16 -4.98 -12.50 -14.53
CA LEU A 16 -3.52 -12.65 -14.64
C LEU A 16 -3.23 -14.07 -15.14
N LEU A 17 -2.84 -14.19 -16.40
CA LEU A 17 -2.52 -15.46 -17.06
C LEU A 17 -1.11 -15.38 -17.65
N ASN A 18 -0.21 -16.27 -17.20
CA ASN A 18 1.21 -16.26 -17.59
C ASN A 18 1.80 -14.84 -17.45
N PHE A 19 1.56 -14.25 -16.28
CA PHE A 19 2.06 -12.93 -15.91
C PHE A 19 3.49 -13.05 -15.40
N GLU A 20 4.36 -12.19 -15.90
CA GLU A 20 5.75 -12.07 -15.42
C GLU A 20 6.12 -10.60 -15.28
N CYS A 21 6.86 -10.28 -14.21
CA CYS A 21 7.36 -8.96 -13.93
C CYS A 21 8.67 -9.07 -13.15
N GLU A 22 9.71 -8.38 -13.60
CA GLU A 22 11.01 -8.27 -12.91
C GLU A 22 11.14 -6.87 -12.31
N PHE A 23 11.48 -6.79 -11.04
CA PHE A 23 11.67 -5.54 -10.33
C PHE A 23 13.13 -5.09 -10.42
N SER A 24 13.34 -3.78 -10.56
CA SER A 24 14.68 -3.19 -10.46
C SER A 24 15.17 -3.19 -9.01
N ALA A 25 16.43 -2.85 -8.79
CA ALA A 25 17.01 -2.66 -7.45
C ALA A 25 16.47 -1.41 -6.73
N SER A 26 15.49 -0.72 -7.29
CA SER A 26 14.79 0.40 -6.66
C SER A 26 13.81 -0.10 -5.61
N ASN A 27 13.59 0.70 -4.57
CA ASN A 27 12.61 0.39 -3.52
C ASN A 27 11.17 0.72 -3.91
N ILE A 28 10.90 1.00 -5.20
CA ILE A 28 9.60 1.44 -5.70
C ILE A 28 9.26 0.72 -6.98
N SER A 29 8.00 0.29 -7.11
CA SER A 29 7.44 -0.21 -8.37
C SER A 29 6.04 0.34 -8.56
N ALA A 30 5.80 0.97 -9.71
CA ALA A 30 4.53 1.59 -10.07
C ALA A 30 3.83 0.81 -11.18
N PHE A 31 2.56 0.50 -10.97
CA PHE A 31 1.71 -0.18 -11.96
C PHE A 31 0.61 0.77 -12.45
N ILE A 32 0.63 1.08 -13.74
CA ILE A 32 -0.36 1.93 -14.40
C ILE A 32 -1.13 1.13 -15.44
N GLY A 33 -2.37 1.48 -15.71
CA GLY A 33 -3.19 0.82 -16.73
C GLY A 33 -4.67 1.10 -16.54
N SER A 34 -5.49 0.69 -17.52
CA SER A 34 -6.94 0.86 -17.50
C SER A 34 -7.61 0.05 -16.38
N ASN A 35 -8.91 0.34 -16.14
CA ASN A 35 -9.72 -0.45 -15.22
C ASN A 35 -9.82 -1.90 -15.70
N GLY A 36 -9.71 -2.84 -14.76
CA GLY A 36 -9.77 -4.26 -15.11
C GLY A 36 -8.47 -4.86 -15.66
N SER A 37 -7.39 -4.08 -15.84
CA SER A 37 -6.11 -4.58 -16.36
C SER A 37 -5.39 -5.59 -15.46
N GLY A 38 -5.80 -5.73 -14.19
CA GLY A 38 -5.23 -6.71 -13.25
C GLY A 38 -4.39 -6.13 -12.11
N LYS A 39 -4.24 -4.80 -12.01
CA LYS A 39 -3.42 -4.13 -10.98
C LYS A 39 -3.74 -4.57 -9.54
N SER A 40 -5.00 -4.43 -9.14
CA SER A 40 -5.43 -4.84 -7.78
C SER A 40 -5.36 -6.36 -7.58
N ASN A 41 -5.54 -7.16 -8.66
CA ASN A 41 -5.37 -8.60 -8.58
C ASN A 41 -3.91 -8.99 -8.31
N LEU A 42 -2.93 -8.26 -8.85
CA LEU A 42 -1.52 -8.45 -8.56
C LEU A 42 -1.22 -8.23 -7.07
N LEU A 43 -1.70 -7.11 -6.49
CA LEU A 43 -1.53 -6.84 -5.05
C LEU A 43 -2.22 -7.90 -4.18
N GLU A 44 -3.38 -8.40 -4.62
CA GLU A 44 -4.10 -9.48 -3.94
C GLU A 44 -3.31 -10.80 -3.95
N VAL A 45 -2.68 -11.16 -5.07
CA VAL A 45 -1.79 -12.34 -5.16
C VAL A 45 -0.66 -12.23 -4.16
N ILE A 46 0.06 -11.11 -4.15
CA ILE A 46 1.18 -10.87 -3.22
C ILE A 46 0.71 -11.01 -1.77
N THR A 47 -0.40 -10.34 -1.42
CA THR A 47 -0.96 -10.39 -0.07
C THR A 47 -1.32 -11.81 0.34
N LYS A 48 -1.99 -12.58 -0.53
CA LYS A 48 -2.39 -13.97 -0.26
C LYS A 48 -1.19 -14.89 -0.12
N ALA A 49 -0.22 -14.80 -1.02
CA ALA A 49 0.97 -15.64 -1.00
C ALA A 49 1.73 -15.49 0.33
N PHE A 50 2.03 -14.26 0.74
CA PHE A 50 2.72 -14.00 2.01
C PHE A 50 1.86 -14.32 3.24
N SER A 51 0.53 -14.06 3.20
CA SER A 51 -0.38 -14.44 4.28
C SER A 51 -0.38 -15.95 4.53
N ASN A 52 -0.45 -16.72 3.45
CA ASN A 52 -0.43 -18.18 3.54
C ASN A 52 0.92 -18.70 4.04
N ALA A 53 2.04 -18.12 3.58
CA ALA A 53 3.37 -18.46 4.09
C ALA A 53 3.50 -18.18 5.59
N LYS A 54 2.96 -17.06 6.07
CA LYS A 54 2.95 -16.73 7.52
C LYS A 54 2.10 -17.68 8.34
N ASN A 55 0.92 -18.08 7.82
CA ASN A 55 0.07 -19.07 8.48
C ASN A 55 0.76 -20.44 8.58
N TYR A 56 1.42 -20.84 7.50
CA TYR A 56 2.20 -22.07 7.47
C TYR A 56 3.36 -22.04 8.48
N ALA A 57 4.13 -20.96 8.52
CA ALA A 57 5.20 -20.77 9.50
C ALA A 57 4.68 -20.86 10.94
N ALA A 58 3.47 -20.38 11.21
CA ALA A 58 2.83 -20.44 12.52
C ALA A 58 2.32 -21.84 12.89
N GLY A 59 2.52 -22.86 12.05
CA GLY A 59 2.08 -24.24 12.29
C GLY A 59 0.56 -24.43 12.27
N LYS A 60 -0.15 -23.55 11.57
CA LYS A 60 -1.60 -23.68 11.39
C LYS A 60 -1.89 -24.50 10.15
N ASP A 61 -2.88 -25.37 10.24
CA ASP A 61 -3.45 -25.98 9.06
C ASP A 61 -3.89 -24.85 8.11
N LEU A 62 -3.38 -24.89 6.89
CA LEU A 62 -3.80 -23.96 5.86
C LEU A 62 -5.31 -24.09 5.71
N PRO A 63 -6.06 -23.00 5.73
CA PRO A 63 -7.48 -23.09 5.53
C PRO A 63 -7.73 -23.76 4.17
N LEU A 64 -8.65 -24.74 4.14
CA LEU A 64 -9.12 -25.41 2.92
C LEU A 64 -9.67 -24.42 1.85
N SER A 65 -9.69 -23.14 2.15
CA SER A 65 -10.10 -22.04 1.29
C SER A 65 -8.92 -21.31 0.60
N LEU A 66 -7.79 -21.97 0.43
CA LEU A 66 -6.79 -21.48 -0.50
C LEU A 66 -7.46 -21.34 -1.87
N ASP A 67 -7.30 -20.19 -2.49
CA ASP A 67 -7.89 -19.94 -3.80
C ASP A 67 -7.33 -20.98 -4.78
N PRO A 68 -8.15 -21.94 -5.25
CA PRO A 68 -7.67 -23.05 -6.08
C PRO A 68 -7.11 -22.58 -7.41
N THR A 69 -7.19 -21.29 -7.70
CA THR A 69 -6.70 -20.69 -8.94
C THR A 69 -5.37 -19.97 -8.77
N LEU A 70 -4.84 -19.87 -7.54
CA LEU A 70 -3.56 -19.19 -7.29
C LEU A 70 -2.38 -20.12 -7.57
N ASP A 71 -1.54 -19.72 -8.50
CA ASP A 71 -0.29 -20.38 -8.85
C ASP A 71 0.75 -19.31 -9.17
N CYS A 72 1.74 -19.13 -8.27
CA CYS A 72 2.72 -18.06 -8.40
C CYS A 72 4.07 -18.38 -7.77
N ILE A 73 5.09 -17.69 -8.27
CA ILE A 73 6.44 -17.61 -7.67
C ILE A 73 6.75 -16.13 -7.44
N ILE A 74 7.22 -15.80 -6.24
CA ILE A 74 7.68 -14.47 -5.86
C ILE A 74 9.13 -14.60 -5.41
N GLU A 75 10.05 -14.07 -6.20
CA GLU A 75 11.47 -13.98 -5.89
C GLU A 75 11.75 -12.58 -5.34
N TYR A 76 12.45 -12.51 -4.21
CA TYR A 76 12.73 -11.25 -3.50
C TYR A 76 13.99 -11.36 -2.66
N GLU A 77 14.62 -10.21 -2.44
CA GLU A 77 15.73 -10.07 -1.49
C GLU A 77 15.19 -9.55 -0.15
N LEU A 78 15.69 -10.12 0.94
CA LEU A 78 15.40 -9.68 2.31
C LEU A 78 16.68 -9.78 3.15
N HIS A 79 17.08 -8.70 3.81
CA HIS A 79 18.33 -8.63 4.60
C HIS A 79 19.58 -9.09 3.82
N GLY A 80 19.66 -8.78 2.52
CA GLY A 80 20.77 -9.19 1.65
C GLY A 80 20.77 -10.68 1.29
N THR A 81 19.65 -11.39 1.46
CA THR A 81 19.48 -12.79 1.14
C THR A 81 18.34 -12.99 0.17
N ASP A 82 18.58 -13.76 -0.90
CA ASP A 82 17.59 -14.06 -1.92
C ASP A 82 16.68 -15.21 -1.49
N TYR A 83 15.39 -14.99 -1.63
CA TYR A 83 14.34 -15.96 -1.35
C TYR A 83 13.40 -16.13 -2.54
N ALA A 84 12.81 -17.32 -2.68
CA ALA A 84 11.73 -17.61 -3.61
C ALA A 84 10.56 -18.23 -2.87
N LEU A 85 9.46 -17.49 -2.75
CA LEU A 85 8.18 -17.99 -2.25
C LEU A 85 7.42 -18.61 -3.41
N GLN A 86 7.14 -19.89 -3.32
CA GLN A 86 6.38 -20.67 -4.31
C GLN A 86 5.05 -21.09 -3.74
N TYR A 87 4.01 -20.86 -4.52
CA TYR A 87 2.66 -21.30 -4.24
C TYR A 87 2.11 -22.01 -5.46
N ASN A 88 1.81 -23.31 -5.33
CA ASN A 88 1.35 -24.14 -6.43
C ASN A 88 0.16 -24.99 -6.00
N HIS A 89 -0.92 -24.92 -6.75
CA HIS A 89 -2.12 -25.72 -6.53
C HIS A 89 -2.11 -27.04 -7.31
N ASP A 90 -1.44 -27.09 -8.45
CA ASP A 90 -1.30 -28.27 -9.29
C ASP A 90 0.14 -28.80 -9.25
N ALA A 91 0.35 -29.92 -8.60
CA ALA A 91 1.66 -30.55 -8.37
C ALA A 91 2.47 -30.92 -9.64
N GLU A 92 1.98 -30.61 -10.84
CA GLU A 92 2.58 -31.15 -12.08
C GLU A 92 3.54 -30.20 -12.83
N GLY A 93 3.73 -28.94 -12.45
CA GLY A 93 4.39 -28.05 -13.41
C GLY A 93 5.61 -27.26 -13.02
N ILE A 94 5.70 -26.70 -11.82
CA ILE A 94 6.75 -25.71 -11.49
C ILE A 94 7.86 -26.27 -10.58
N LEU A 95 7.56 -27.26 -9.78
CA LEU A 95 8.55 -27.89 -8.85
C LEU A 95 9.55 -28.84 -9.53
N THR A 96 9.38 -29.18 -10.79
CA THR A 96 10.25 -30.13 -11.50
C THR A 96 11.70 -29.68 -11.66
N ASN A 97 11.95 -28.38 -11.65
CA ASN A 97 13.33 -27.87 -11.80
C ASN A 97 14.11 -27.76 -10.45
N ILE A 98 13.42 -27.79 -9.31
CA ILE A 98 14.06 -27.64 -7.99
C ILE A 98 14.07 -28.94 -7.20
N SER A 99 13.19 -29.90 -7.47
CA SER A 99 12.90 -31.03 -6.60
C SER A 99 13.48 -32.39 -7.03
N GLU A 100 14.30 -32.51 -8.06
CA GLU A 100 14.90 -33.80 -8.42
C GLU A 100 15.76 -34.46 -7.30
N LYS A 101 15.94 -33.77 -6.16
CA LYS A 101 16.70 -34.27 -4.99
C LYS A 101 15.93 -34.34 -3.68
N ALA A 102 14.65 -33.98 -3.61
CA ALA A 102 13.89 -34.05 -2.37
C ALA A 102 13.08 -35.35 -2.29
N SER A 103 13.54 -36.29 -1.46
CA SER A 103 12.94 -37.63 -1.25
C SER A 103 11.73 -37.63 -0.31
N THR A 104 11.04 -36.54 -0.07
CA THR A 104 9.83 -36.48 0.78
C THR A 104 8.65 -36.01 -0.06
N PRO A 105 7.48 -36.69 0.01
CA PRO A 105 6.29 -36.21 -0.69
C PRO A 105 5.85 -34.90 -0.07
N ILE A 106 6.00 -33.81 -0.83
CA ILE A 106 5.62 -32.46 -0.43
C ILE A 106 4.09 -32.42 -0.51
N ARG A 107 3.45 -32.47 0.67
CA ARG A 107 2.03 -32.18 0.83
C ARG A 107 1.73 -30.67 0.83
N ASP A 108 2.75 -29.84 0.68
CA ASP A 108 2.68 -28.43 0.98
C ASP A 108 2.63 -27.65 -0.31
N GLU A 109 1.50 -27.01 -0.55
CA GLU A 109 1.24 -26.08 -1.65
C GLU A 109 2.10 -24.80 -1.54
N ILE A 110 2.83 -24.63 -0.43
CA ILE A 110 3.69 -23.46 -0.16
C ILE A 110 5.09 -23.91 0.21
N SER A 111 6.09 -23.34 -0.44
CA SER A 111 7.50 -23.49 -0.06
C SER A 111 8.24 -22.16 -0.16
N ILE A 112 9.24 -21.96 0.69
CA ILE A 112 10.22 -20.86 0.54
C ILE A 112 11.58 -21.48 0.39
N CYS A 113 12.27 -21.06 -0.67
CA CYS A 113 13.63 -21.49 -0.98
C CYS A 113 14.61 -20.33 -0.70
N CYS A 114 15.81 -20.69 -0.23
CA CYS A 114 16.97 -19.81 -0.17
C CYS A 114 18.04 -20.46 -1.05
N GLY A 115 18.26 -19.91 -2.24
CA GLY A 115 19.02 -20.61 -3.29
C GLY A 115 18.36 -21.95 -3.65
N GLU A 116 19.14 -23.03 -3.63
CA GLU A 116 18.64 -24.40 -3.90
C GLU A 116 18.00 -25.11 -2.68
N LYS A 117 18.01 -24.47 -1.50
CA LYS A 117 17.56 -25.09 -0.26
C LYS A 117 16.13 -24.66 0.09
N ILE A 118 15.23 -25.62 0.23
CA ILE A 118 13.88 -25.39 0.80
C ILE A 118 14.03 -25.19 2.31
N LEU A 119 13.43 -24.11 2.83
CA LEU A 119 13.45 -23.79 4.24
C LEU A 119 12.53 -24.74 5.03
N ALA A 120 12.98 -25.12 6.23
CA ALA A 120 12.10 -25.80 7.16
C ALA A 120 11.03 -24.84 7.68
N GLN A 121 9.82 -25.34 7.98
CA GLN A 121 8.67 -24.54 8.44
C GLN A 121 9.02 -23.53 9.55
N LYS A 122 9.84 -23.92 10.52
CA LYS A 122 10.29 -23.07 11.63
C LYS A 122 11.18 -21.89 11.22
N ASP A 123 11.80 -21.97 10.06
CA ASP A 123 12.76 -20.98 9.56
C ASP A 123 12.09 -19.98 8.58
N ILE A 124 10.87 -20.28 8.14
CA ILE A 124 10.10 -19.46 7.18
C ILE A 124 9.85 -18.03 7.70
N ASP A 125 9.58 -17.90 9.00
CA ASP A 125 9.29 -16.58 9.60
C ASP A 125 10.43 -15.57 9.39
N ASN A 126 11.68 -16.05 9.34
CA ASN A 126 12.86 -15.23 9.11
C ASN A 126 13.05 -14.84 7.62
N ALA A 127 12.34 -15.49 6.73
CA ALA A 127 12.34 -15.22 5.29
C ALA A 127 11.17 -14.35 4.86
N LEU A 128 10.33 -13.89 5.78
CA LEU A 128 9.18 -13.03 5.48
C LEU A 128 9.47 -11.58 5.84
N PRO A 129 8.89 -10.60 5.13
CA PRO A 129 9.03 -9.19 5.50
C PRO A 129 8.52 -8.94 6.92
N ASP A 130 9.01 -7.88 7.55
CA ASP A 130 8.59 -7.50 8.92
C ASP A 130 7.08 -7.28 9.02
N SER A 131 6.49 -6.63 8.01
CA SER A 131 5.04 -6.40 7.89
C SER A 131 4.66 -6.09 6.45
N ILE A 132 3.42 -6.40 6.09
CA ILE A 132 2.80 -5.96 4.83
C ILE A 132 1.77 -4.90 5.15
N LEU A 133 2.00 -3.69 4.64
CA LEU A 133 1.21 -2.50 4.92
C LEU A 133 0.31 -2.22 3.72
N LEU A 134 -0.99 -2.51 3.88
CA LEU A 134 -1.97 -2.35 2.82
C LEU A 134 -2.68 -1.01 2.95
N TYR A 135 -2.75 -0.26 1.85
CA TYR A 135 -3.57 0.93 1.73
C TYR A 135 -4.39 0.88 0.44
N TYR A 136 -5.66 1.19 0.54
CA TYR A 136 -6.55 1.37 -0.60
C TYR A 136 -7.44 2.59 -0.38
N ALA A 137 -7.53 3.47 -1.38
CA ALA A 137 -8.33 4.70 -1.29
C ALA A 137 -9.84 4.44 -1.40
N GLY A 138 -10.26 3.35 -2.02
CA GLY A 138 -11.67 2.96 -2.16
C GLY A 138 -12.16 2.07 -1.01
N GLU A 139 -13.48 1.95 -0.90
CA GLU A 139 -14.13 1.05 0.06
C GLU A 139 -14.25 -0.37 -0.52
N THR A 140 -13.17 -1.15 -0.62
CA THR A 140 -13.31 -2.56 -0.99
C THR A 140 -13.01 -3.50 0.16
N LEU A 141 -13.98 -4.38 0.42
CA LEU A 141 -13.84 -5.51 1.33
C LEU A 141 -12.82 -6.56 0.85
N ARG A 142 -12.41 -6.50 -0.44
CA ARG A 142 -11.52 -7.49 -1.05
C ARG A 142 -10.14 -7.55 -0.39
N GLN A 143 -9.45 -6.42 -0.29
CA GLN A 143 -8.12 -6.37 0.31
C GLN A 143 -8.17 -6.56 1.82
N LYS A 144 -9.23 -6.05 2.47
CA LYS A 144 -9.48 -6.29 3.89
C LYS A 144 -9.69 -7.78 4.17
N GLY A 145 -10.48 -8.48 3.35
CA GLY A 145 -10.68 -9.92 3.46
C GLY A 145 -9.40 -10.74 3.18
N ALA A 146 -8.54 -10.29 2.25
CA ALA A 146 -7.25 -10.92 2.01
C ALA A 146 -6.27 -10.72 3.19
N ALA A 147 -6.40 -9.60 3.93
CA ALA A 147 -5.61 -9.32 5.13
C ALA A 147 -6.13 -10.04 6.39
N GLU A 148 -7.38 -10.51 6.40
CA GLU A 148 -7.94 -11.29 7.50
C GLU A 148 -7.40 -12.73 7.45
N SER A 149 -6.25 -12.97 8.09
CA SER A 149 -5.62 -14.27 8.13
C SER A 149 -5.85 -14.97 9.47
N THR A 150 -5.76 -16.30 9.47
CA THR A 150 -5.80 -17.11 10.70
C THR A 150 -4.65 -16.76 11.67
N TYR A 151 -3.59 -16.11 11.19
CA TYR A 151 -2.51 -15.57 12.00
C TYR A 151 -3.01 -14.55 13.03
N ASP A 152 -4.11 -13.85 12.75
CA ASP A 152 -4.68 -12.83 13.64
C ASP A 152 -5.06 -13.40 15.01
N SER A 153 -5.61 -14.60 15.04
CA SER A 153 -5.92 -15.26 16.31
C SER A 153 -4.67 -15.54 17.15
N PHE A 154 -3.53 -15.81 16.50
CA PHE A 154 -2.26 -16.01 17.18
C PHE A 154 -1.66 -14.69 17.69
N TYR A 155 -1.75 -13.63 16.90
CA TYR A 155 -1.34 -12.30 17.33
C TYR A 155 -2.19 -11.79 18.50
N GLU A 156 -3.51 -11.95 18.43
CA GLU A 156 -4.42 -11.63 19.54
C GLU A 156 -4.09 -12.45 20.81
N GLU A 157 -3.74 -13.73 20.67
CA GLU A 157 -3.38 -14.56 21.82
C GLU A 157 -2.07 -14.12 22.47
N LYS A 158 -1.06 -13.71 21.67
CA LYS A 158 0.15 -13.08 22.19
C LYS A 158 -0.17 -11.80 23.00
N LEU A 159 -1.04 -10.92 22.47
CA LEU A 159 -1.46 -9.71 23.17
C LEU A 159 -2.18 -10.02 24.50
N LYS A 160 -3.05 -11.03 24.51
CA LYS A 160 -3.77 -11.50 25.71
C LYS A 160 -2.83 -12.02 26.80
N ARG A 161 -1.81 -12.77 26.42
CA ARG A 161 -0.85 -13.42 27.32
C ARG A 161 0.30 -12.52 27.73
N ALA A 162 0.43 -11.33 27.14
CA ALA A 162 1.48 -10.40 27.46
C ALA A 162 1.45 -10.04 28.96
N LYS A 163 2.63 -10.01 29.57
CA LYS A 163 2.81 -9.66 30.99
C LYS A 163 3.36 -8.23 31.19
N SER A 164 3.40 -7.45 30.12
CA SER A 164 3.87 -6.06 30.10
C SER A 164 3.24 -5.28 28.96
N ALA A 165 3.50 -3.98 28.90
CA ALA A 165 3.14 -3.11 27.77
C ALA A 165 4.10 -3.25 26.57
N ALA A 166 5.06 -4.15 26.60
CA ALA A 166 5.93 -4.41 25.47
C ALA A 166 5.16 -5.14 24.37
N LEU A 167 5.30 -4.67 23.12
CA LEU A 167 4.79 -5.33 21.94
C LEU A 167 5.93 -5.86 21.11
N PRO A 168 5.76 -7.05 20.53
CA PRO A 168 6.81 -7.64 19.72
C PRO A 168 6.98 -6.96 18.35
N SER A 169 5.91 -6.54 17.69
CA SER A 169 5.95 -6.02 16.32
C SER A 169 4.57 -5.50 15.88
N LEU A 170 4.50 -4.89 14.71
CA LEU A 170 3.23 -4.70 13.99
C LEU A 170 2.61 -6.07 13.66
N ARG A 171 1.30 -6.06 13.38
CA ARG A 171 0.63 -7.19 12.76
C ARG A 171 1.30 -7.48 11.42
N PHE A 172 1.45 -8.75 11.05
CA PHE A 172 2.18 -9.13 9.84
C PHE A 172 1.56 -8.55 8.57
N ILE A 173 0.23 -8.63 8.43
CA ILE A 173 -0.51 -7.94 7.38
C ILE A 173 -1.52 -7.04 8.04
N ASP A 174 -1.48 -5.76 7.75
CA ASP A 174 -2.42 -4.79 8.32
C ASP A 174 -2.92 -3.81 7.26
N TYR A 175 -4.21 -3.50 7.36
CA TYR A 175 -4.87 -2.54 6.51
C TYR A 175 -4.91 -1.17 7.17
N TYR A 176 -4.53 -0.16 6.39
CA TYR A 176 -4.50 1.23 6.83
C TYR A 176 -5.56 2.04 6.09
N SER A 177 -6.18 2.93 6.82
CA SER A 177 -7.18 3.86 6.30
C SER A 177 -6.94 5.26 6.86
N ILE A 178 -7.57 6.26 6.26
CA ILE A 178 -7.49 7.65 6.76
C ILE A 178 -7.89 7.77 8.24
N GLY A 179 -8.68 6.83 8.75
CA GLY A 179 -9.01 6.74 10.18
C GLY A 179 -7.81 6.42 11.08
N ASP A 180 -6.68 5.93 10.55
CA ASP A 180 -5.45 5.67 11.31
C ASP A 180 -4.58 6.91 11.47
N LEU A 181 -4.85 7.99 10.72
CA LEU A 181 -4.07 9.23 10.79
C LEU A 181 -3.93 9.79 12.22
N PRO A 182 -4.97 9.82 13.07
CA PRO A 182 -4.84 10.29 14.45
C PRO A 182 -3.82 9.51 15.30
N LEU A 183 -3.61 8.21 15.04
CA LEU A 183 -2.59 7.40 15.72
C LEU A 183 -1.18 7.88 15.33
N LEU A 184 -0.98 8.10 14.03
CA LEU A 184 0.27 8.60 13.48
C LEU A 184 0.54 10.04 13.95
N LEU A 185 -0.48 10.89 14.01
CA LEU A 185 -0.35 12.27 14.51
C LEU A 185 0.02 12.33 15.97
N LEU A 186 -0.57 11.50 16.83
CA LEU A 186 -0.18 11.43 18.24
C LEU A 186 1.27 10.99 18.38
N THR A 187 1.68 9.97 17.62
CA THR A 187 3.06 9.50 17.61
C THR A 187 4.01 10.59 17.13
N ALA A 188 3.67 11.26 16.00
CA ALA A 188 4.47 12.35 15.46
C ALA A 188 4.60 13.53 16.44
N ALA A 189 3.52 13.90 17.13
CA ALA A 189 3.51 14.94 18.13
C ALA A 189 4.31 14.56 19.37
N ALA A 190 4.33 13.27 19.75
CA ALA A 190 5.12 12.77 20.86
C ALA A 190 6.62 12.86 20.58
N TYR A 191 7.10 12.47 19.41
CA TYR A 191 8.52 12.35 19.10
C TYR A 191 9.11 13.55 18.36
N ARG A 192 8.32 14.25 17.54
CA ARG A 192 8.71 15.47 16.82
C ARG A 192 9.94 15.31 15.93
N GLY A 193 10.05 14.19 15.22
CA GLY A 193 11.09 14.00 14.20
C GLY A 193 10.91 14.91 12.98
N ASP A 194 11.81 14.84 12.01
CA ASP A 194 11.78 15.66 10.77
C ASP A 194 10.48 15.52 9.99
N TYR A 195 9.88 14.33 10.01
CA TYR A 195 8.58 14.03 9.41
C TYR A 195 7.44 14.88 10.02
N TYR A 196 7.54 15.25 11.30
CA TYR A 196 6.55 16.08 11.97
C TYR A 196 6.50 17.49 11.37
N ALA A 197 7.67 18.12 11.21
CA ALA A 197 7.76 19.43 10.59
C ALA A 197 7.30 19.41 9.11
N LYS A 198 7.66 18.36 8.37
CA LYS A 198 7.22 18.15 6.98
C LYS A 198 5.70 18.02 6.89
N PHE A 199 5.10 17.21 7.77
CA PHE A 199 3.64 17.06 7.82
C PHE A 199 2.95 18.38 8.16
N LEU A 200 3.39 19.11 9.19
CA LEU A 200 2.80 20.40 9.56
C LEU A 200 2.89 21.43 8.43
N SER A 201 4.02 21.47 7.74
CA SER A 201 4.20 22.33 6.56
C SER A 201 3.21 21.96 5.45
N PHE A 202 3.01 20.67 5.22
CA PHE A 202 2.10 20.15 4.21
C PHE A 202 0.64 20.56 4.48
N VAL A 203 0.17 20.43 5.72
CA VAL A 203 -1.21 20.82 6.12
C VAL A 203 -1.33 22.29 6.53
N ASN A 204 -0.28 23.09 6.30
CA ASN A 204 -0.21 24.52 6.63
C ASN A 204 -0.54 24.83 8.11
N CYS A 205 -0.08 23.99 9.02
CA CYS A 205 -0.23 24.14 10.46
C CYS A 205 1.09 24.51 11.15
N SER A 206 1.00 25.07 12.36
CA SER A 206 2.15 25.42 13.20
C SER A 206 2.45 24.36 14.26
N GLY A 207 1.50 23.46 14.56
CA GLY A 207 1.68 22.43 15.57
C GLY A 207 0.46 21.53 15.75
N VAL A 208 0.61 20.63 16.71
CA VAL A 208 -0.45 19.80 17.27
C VAL A 208 -0.75 20.30 18.67
N SER A 209 -2.02 20.37 19.06
CA SER A 209 -2.45 20.74 20.41
C SER A 209 -1.79 19.83 21.46
N PRO A 210 -1.31 20.37 22.58
CA PRO A 210 -0.83 19.54 23.68
C PRO A 210 -1.95 18.68 24.29
N LYS A 211 -3.21 19.12 24.17
CA LYS A 211 -4.38 18.39 24.68
C LYS A 211 -4.87 17.40 23.65
N PHE A 212 -5.05 16.16 24.06
CA PHE A 212 -5.60 15.08 23.25
C PHE A 212 -6.40 14.11 24.12
N SER A 213 -7.12 13.19 23.48
CA SER A 213 -7.89 12.15 24.20
C SER A 213 -7.77 10.80 23.51
N LEU A 214 -7.71 9.73 24.30
CA LEU A 214 -7.97 8.37 23.85
C LEU A 214 -9.44 8.07 24.14
N ILE A 215 -10.17 7.69 23.10
CA ILE A 215 -11.56 7.27 23.17
C ILE A 215 -11.58 5.77 23.05
N LEU A 216 -11.83 5.11 24.17
CA LEU A 216 -11.92 3.67 24.26
C LEU A 216 -13.37 3.22 24.10
N ARG A 217 -13.56 2.02 23.60
CA ARG A 217 -14.88 1.39 23.52
C ARG A 217 -14.84 -0.03 24.09
N ASN A 218 -16.03 -0.50 24.51
CA ASN A 218 -16.19 -1.90 24.85
C ASN A 218 -16.00 -2.77 23.59
N PRO A 219 -15.03 -3.71 23.55
CA PRO A 219 -14.78 -4.54 22.35
C PRO A 219 -15.91 -5.53 22.03
N GLY A 220 -16.92 -5.70 22.89
CA GLY A 220 -18.08 -6.56 22.67
C GLY A 220 -17.76 -8.07 22.64
N LYS A 221 -18.77 -8.90 22.34
CA LYS A 221 -18.68 -10.37 22.08
C LYS A 221 -17.82 -11.14 23.09
N GLY A 222 -18.14 -11.09 24.38
CA GLY A 222 -17.45 -11.88 25.42
C GLY A 222 -16.07 -11.34 25.85
N LYS A 223 -15.54 -10.35 25.16
CA LYS A 223 -14.46 -9.48 25.59
C LYS A 223 -15.11 -8.29 26.29
N GLY A 224 -14.76 -7.94 27.50
CA GLY A 224 -15.28 -6.72 28.12
C GLY A 224 -16.53 -6.92 28.99
N LYS A 225 -16.46 -7.83 29.94
CA LYS A 225 -17.37 -7.88 31.09
C LYS A 225 -16.75 -7.03 32.19
N GLY A 226 -17.33 -5.89 32.52
CA GLY A 226 -16.82 -5.01 33.55
C GLY A 226 -17.15 -3.54 33.28
N GLU A 227 -16.71 -2.70 34.19
CA GLU A 227 -16.92 -1.24 34.08
C GLU A 227 -15.88 -0.61 33.14
N ALA A 228 -16.24 0.54 32.59
CA ALA A 228 -15.41 1.25 31.63
C ALA A 228 -14.07 1.71 32.22
N ASP A 229 -14.05 2.08 33.50
CA ASP A 229 -12.84 2.52 34.23
C ASP A 229 -11.85 1.39 34.51
N THR A 230 -12.28 0.13 34.44
CA THR A 230 -11.44 -1.07 34.46
C THR A 230 -11.10 -1.56 33.05
N TYR A 231 -11.39 -0.74 32.04
CA TYR A 231 -11.23 -1.10 30.62
C TYR A 231 -11.96 -2.40 30.30
N TRP A 232 -13.19 -2.58 30.86
CA TRP A 232 -14.02 -3.78 30.70
C TRP A 232 -13.27 -5.08 31.02
N ASN A 233 -12.47 -5.05 32.11
CA ASN A 233 -11.60 -6.15 32.55
C ASN A 233 -10.60 -6.62 31.47
N ALA A 234 -10.03 -5.67 30.73
CA ALA A 234 -8.94 -5.95 29.79
C ALA A 234 -7.79 -6.72 30.48
N THR A 235 -7.18 -7.60 29.74
CA THR A 235 -6.02 -8.38 30.19
C THR A 235 -4.83 -8.20 29.27
N GLY A 236 -3.69 -8.72 29.65
CA GLY A 236 -2.49 -8.71 28.83
C GLY A 236 -2.04 -7.31 28.44
N PHE A 237 -1.54 -7.18 27.22
CA PHE A 237 -1.00 -5.93 26.67
C PHE A 237 -1.90 -4.72 26.88
N VAL A 238 -3.21 -4.84 26.56
CA VAL A 238 -4.17 -3.74 26.65
C VAL A 238 -4.19 -3.14 28.05
N LYS A 239 -4.33 -4.01 29.06
CA LYS A 239 -4.32 -3.57 30.46
C LYS A 239 -3.02 -2.85 30.82
N TYR A 240 -1.88 -3.47 30.55
CA TYR A 240 -0.59 -2.89 30.92
C TYR A 240 -0.30 -1.56 30.22
N PHE A 241 -0.66 -1.43 28.95
CA PHE A 241 -0.49 -0.17 28.21
C PHE A 241 -1.38 0.93 28.77
N LEU A 242 -2.68 0.65 28.97
CA LEU A 242 -3.62 1.63 29.48
C LEU A 242 -3.30 2.03 30.93
N ASP A 243 -2.89 1.09 31.79
CA ASP A 243 -2.42 1.39 33.15
C ASP A 243 -1.17 2.29 33.11
N SER A 244 -0.26 2.07 32.17
CA SER A 244 0.91 2.93 31.98
C SER A 244 0.53 4.33 31.51
N ALA A 245 -0.43 4.44 30.58
CA ALA A 245 -0.93 5.72 30.08
C ALA A 245 -1.75 6.48 31.16
N ARG A 246 -2.43 5.76 32.05
CA ARG A 246 -3.29 6.34 33.12
C ARG A 246 -2.52 7.31 34.03
N ARG A 247 -1.21 7.16 34.17
CA ARG A 247 -0.35 8.07 34.96
C ARG A 247 -0.35 9.51 34.46
N PHE A 248 -0.70 9.73 33.19
CA PHE A 248 -0.69 11.05 32.53
C PHE A 248 -2.09 11.60 32.27
N VAL A 249 -3.13 10.88 32.72
CA VAL A 249 -4.52 11.30 32.56
C VAL A 249 -4.80 12.54 33.39
N THR A 250 -5.37 13.55 32.75
CA THR A 250 -5.80 14.81 33.37
C THR A 250 -7.30 14.82 33.72
N GLY A 251 -8.05 13.92 33.12
CA GLY A 251 -9.49 13.74 33.37
C GLY A 251 -10.05 12.55 32.62
N THR A 252 -11.19 12.08 33.05
CA THR A 252 -11.89 10.96 32.41
C THR A 252 -13.39 11.27 32.26
N ARG A 253 -14.03 10.62 31.30
CA ARG A 253 -15.49 10.65 31.13
C ARG A 253 -15.97 9.30 30.67
N ASP A 254 -16.93 8.72 31.36
CA ASP A 254 -17.67 7.55 30.91
C ASP A 254 -18.92 8.00 30.13
N SER A 255 -19.23 7.33 29.03
CA SER A 255 -20.43 7.51 28.26
C SER A 255 -21.20 6.19 28.25
N ASP A 256 -22.11 6.08 29.22
CA ASP A 256 -23.09 4.99 29.38
C ASP A 256 -22.47 3.57 29.39
N GLY A 257 -21.24 3.44 29.90
CA GLY A 257 -20.50 2.17 29.95
C GLY A 257 -20.03 1.65 28.60
N HIS A 258 -20.34 2.35 27.49
CA HIS A 258 -19.97 1.92 26.13
C HIS A 258 -18.69 2.56 25.63
N GLN A 259 -18.46 3.82 25.98
CA GLN A 259 -17.24 4.56 25.64
C GLN A 259 -16.59 5.14 26.90
N TYR A 260 -15.25 5.15 26.93
CA TYR A 260 -14.47 5.73 28.00
C TYR A 260 -13.43 6.69 27.43
N TYR A 261 -13.51 7.95 27.86
CA TYR A 261 -12.63 9.02 27.41
C TYR A 261 -11.51 9.21 28.44
N MET A 262 -10.28 9.15 28.01
CA MET A 262 -9.11 9.50 28.78
C MET A 262 -8.49 10.77 28.18
N PHE A 263 -8.46 11.87 28.94
CA PHE A 263 -7.88 13.15 28.49
C PHE A 263 -6.46 13.30 28.97
N PHE A 264 -5.63 13.86 28.12
CA PHE A 264 -4.17 14.01 28.35
C PHE A 264 -3.72 15.41 27.97
N ASP A 265 -2.58 15.82 28.57
CA ASP A 265 -1.84 17.02 28.21
C ASP A 265 -0.35 16.68 28.07
N GLY A 266 0.25 17.02 26.92
CA GLY A 266 1.63 16.72 26.56
C GLY A 266 1.81 15.34 25.92
N PRO A 267 1.71 15.23 24.56
CA PRO A 267 1.95 14.00 23.82
C PRO A 267 3.33 13.38 24.09
N GLU A 268 4.35 14.21 24.37
CA GLU A 268 5.73 13.79 24.65
C GLU A 268 5.85 12.86 25.88
N LYS A 269 4.89 12.87 26.79
CA LYS A 269 4.83 11.96 27.94
C LYS A 269 4.74 10.50 27.51
N PHE A 270 4.18 10.23 26.33
CA PHE A 270 4.07 8.88 25.79
C PHE A 270 5.42 8.27 25.38
N ARG A 271 6.49 9.08 25.27
CA ARG A 271 7.85 8.55 25.13
C ARG A 271 8.29 7.70 26.32
N THR A 272 7.74 7.93 27.51
CA THR A 272 8.12 7.16 28.71
C THR A 272 7.48 5.77 28.77
N ILE A 273 6.53 5.49 27.89
CA ILE A 273 5.83 4.19 27.78
C ILE A 273 6.06 3.52 26.43
N SER A 274 6.99 4.04 25.65
CA SER A 274 7.41 3.52 24.35
C SER A 274 8.91 3.73 24.14
N GLU A 275 9.52 2.83 23.36
CA GLU A 275 10.97 2.85 23.10
C GLU A 275 11.34 3.87 22.02
N ASN A 276 10.50 3.94 20.98
CA ASN A 276 10.67 4.82 19.82
C ASN A 276 9.32 5.07 19.15
N GLU A 277 9.33 5.84 18.05
CA GLU A 277 8.13 6.18 17.27
C GLU A 277 7.39 4.94 16.76
N PHE A 278 8.14 3.99 16.24
CA PHE A 278 7.57 2.74 15.71
C PHE A 278 6.85 1.95 16.81
N ASP A 279 7.47 1.81 17.98
CA ASP A 279 6.90 1.10 19.12
C ASP A 279 5.61 1.78 19.62
N LEU A 280 5.59 3.12 19.73
CA LEU A 280 4.37 3.83 20.13
C LEU A 280 3.25 3.63 19.11
N PHE A 281 3.57 3.78 17.83
CA PHE A 281 2.61 3.57 16.76
C PHE A 281 2.04 2.14 16.76
N ALA A 282 2.93 1.14 16.87
CA ALA A 282 2.53 -0.27 16.93
C ALA A 282 1.62 -0.57 18.13
N LYS A 283 1.90 0.03 19.31
CA LYS A 283 1.07 -0.09 20.51
C LYS A 283 -0.34 0.49 20.32
N LEU A 284 -0.43 1.69 19.74
CA LEU A 284 -1.72 2.33 19.44
C LEU A 284 -2.51 1.55 18.38
N LYS A 285 -1.83 1.05 17.35
CA LYS A 285 -2.45 0.22 16.31
C LYS A 285 -2.96 -1.11 16.86
N ALA A 286 -2.19 -1.74 17.76
CA ALA A 286 -2.62 -2.97 18.44
C ALA A 286 -3.86 -2.77 19.30
N LEU A 287 -3.94 -1.67 20.08
CA LEU A 287 -5.15 -1.32 20.82
C LEU A 287 -6.38 -1.19 19.93
N ARG A 288 -6.19 -0.57 18.75
CA ARG A 288 -7.25 -0.41 17.77
C ARG A 288 -7.66 -1.73 17.13
N HIS A 289 -6.68 -2.53 16.70
CA HIS A 289 -6.92 -3.87 16.15
C HIS A 289 -7.66 -4.76 17.15
N TYR A 290 -7.29 -4.71 18.44
CA TYR A 290 -7.92 -5.48 19.51
C TYR A 290 -9.33 -4.96 19.88
N GLY A 291 -9.76 -3.84 19.28
CA GLY A 291 -11.09 -3.27 19.41
C GLY A 291 -11.32 -2.39 20.63
N TYR A 292 -10.28 -2.08 21.41
CA TYR A 292 -10.38 -1.19 22.58
C TYR A 292 -10.23 0.28 22.23
N LEU A 293 -9.38 0.66 21.28
CA LEU A 293 -9.23 2.04 20.85
C LEU A 293 -10.18 2.32 19.67
N GLU A 294 -11.16 3.16 19.89
CA GLU A 294 -12.08 3.61 18.86
C GLU A 294 -11.48 4.77 18.06
N HIS A 295 -11.04 5.80 18.78
CA HIS A 295 -10.53 7.02 18.18
C HIS A 295 -9.52 7.74 19.08
N ILE A 296 -8.68 8.60 18.47
CA ILE A 296 -7.85 9.57 19.17
C ILE A 296 -8.33 10.97 18.81
N GLY A 297 -8.86 11.69 19.81
CA GLY A 297 -9.22 13.10 19.68
C GLY A 297 -7.95 13.94 19.72
N ILE A 298 -7.51 14.48 18.58
CA ILE A 298 -6.32 15.30 18.45
C ILE A 298 -6.61 16.50 17.56
N GLU A 299 -6.09 17.67 17.93
CA GLU A 299 -6.31 18.93 17.22
C GLU A 299 -5.00 19.45 16.64
N LEU A 300 -5.13 20.08 15.48
CA LEU A 300 -4.06 20.82 14.81
C LEU A 300 -4.17 22.30 15.14
N ILE A 301 -3.04 22.99 15.19
CA ILE A 301 -2.93 24.44 15.43
C ILE A 301 -2.57 25.11 14.11
N LYS A 302 -3.41 26.01 13.64
CA LYS A 302 -3.10 26.84 12.46
C LYS A 302 -2.04 27.89 12.80
N LYS A 303 -1.49 28.53 11.77
CA LYS A 303 -0.51 29.61 11.92
C LYS A 303 -1.05 30.84 12.64
N ASP A 304 -2.36 31.04 12.63
CA ASP A 304 -3.06 32.11 13.37
C ASP A 304 -3.35 31.74 14.86
N GLY A 305 -2.94 30.54 15.28
CA GLY A 305 -3.14 30.04 16.64
C GLY A 305 -4.49 29.37 16.87
N THR A 306 -5.40 29.37 15.91
CA THR A 306 -6.68 28.66 16.04
C THR A 306 -6.50 27.15 15.96
N THR A 307 -7.31 26.39 16.72
CA THR A 307 -7.27 24.94 16.72
C THR A 307 -8.47 24.35 15.97
N PHE A 308 -8.24 23.19 15.37
CA PHE A 308 -9.28 22.40 14.74
C PHE A 308 -8.98 20.91 14.82
N SER A 309 -10.02 20.08 14.86
CA SER A 309 -9.88 18.64 14.89
C SER A 309 -9.19 18.12 13.63
N SER A 310 -8.25 17.17 13.78
CA SER A 310 -7.60 16.46 12.66
C SER A 310 -8.60 15.78 11.72
N LEU A 311 -9.81 15.49 12.18
CA LEU A 311 -10.90 14.96 11.37
C LEU A 311 -11.41 15.94 10.29
N ARG A 312 -11.15 17.24 10.47
CA ARG A 312 -11.55 18.30 9.52
C ARG A 312 -10.54 18.54 8.39
N LEU A 313 -9.42 17.85 8.39
CA LEU A 313 -8.54 17.81 7.22
C LEU A 313 -9.32 17.29 6.01
N SER A 314 -9.02 17.81 4.83
CA SER A 314 -9.55 17.26 3.58
C SER A 314 -9.14 15.80 3.40
N GLU A 315 -9.89 15.04 2.61
CA GLU A 315 -9.57 13.63 2.37
C GLU A 315 -8.15 13.45 1.81
N GLY A 316 -7.74 14.30 0.87
CA GLY A 316 -6.39 14.27 0.32
C GLY A 316 -5.29 14.61 1.35
N GLU A 317 -5.52 15.58 2.26
CA GLU A 317 -4.58 15.86 3.36
C GLU A 317 -4.46 14.70 4.33
N LYS A 318 -5.58 14.04 4.66
CA LYS A 318 -5.58 12.85 5.51
C LYS A 318 -4.81 11.71 4.86
N GLN A 319 -5.09 11.45 3.59
CA GLN A 319 -4.49 10.37 2.81
C GLN A 319 -2.98 10.54 2.67
N LEU A 320 -2.54 11.69 2.17
CA LEU A 320 -1.12 11.96 1.97
C LEU A 320 -0.37 12.03 3.31
N GLY A 321 -0.98 12.65 4.32
CA GLY A 321 -0.44 12.68 5.68
C GLY A 321 -0.29 11.29 6.29
N LEU A 322 -1.27 10.41 6.11
CA LEU A 322 -1.21 9.02 6.53
C LEU A 322 0.00 8.31 5.90
N LEU A 323 0.09 8.33 4.57
CA LEU A 323 1.13 7.60 3.84
C LEU A 323 2.53 8.14 4.17
N MET A 324 2.68 9.47 4.27
CA MET A 324 3.95 10.10 4.62
C MET A 324 4.42 9.74 6.03
N LEU A 325 3.53 9.76 7.02
CA LEU A 325 3.89 9.42 8.41
C LEU A 325 4.11 7.91 8.56
N LEU A 326 3.28 7.07 7.91
CA LEU A 326 3.40 5.61 7.95
C LEU A 326 4.77 5.16 7.41
N THR A 327 5.15 5.61 6.22
CA THR A 327 6.45 5.29 5.64
C THR A 327 7.62 5.82 6.47
N SER A 328 7.46 6.99 7.10
CA SER A 328 8.50 7.56 7.97
C SER A 328 8.74 6.74 9.24
N PHE A 329 7.67 6.20 9.86
CA PHE A 329 7.82 5.40 11.08
C PHE A 329 8.36 4.01 10.83
N THR A 330 8.11 3.47 9.65
CA THR A 330 8.51 2.12 9.26
C THR A 330 9.77 2.08 8.38
N VAL A 331 10.42 3.24 8.16
CA VAL A 331 11.54 3.42 7.22
C VAL A 331 12.72 2.45 7.43
N ARG A 332 12.96 2.00 8.66
CA ARG A 332 14.05 1.09 9.02
C ARG A 332 13.65 -0.39 9.06
N HIS A 333 12.38 -0.66 8.78
CA HIS A 333 11.82 -2.01 8.77
C HIS A 333 11.67 -2.49 7.34
N GLU A 334 11.99 -3.73 7.09
CA GLU A 334 11.81 -4.34 5.77
C GLU A 334 10.34 -4.68 5.54
N CYS A 335 9.54 -3.64 5.40
CA CYS A 335 8.11 -3.73 5.16
C CYS A 335 7.82 -3.76 3.66
N LEU A 336 6.80 -4.52 3.28
CA LEU A 336 6.21 -4.46 1.95
C LEU A 336 5.00 -3.53 1.98
N TYR A 337 5.05 -2.44 1.23
CA TYR A 337 3.95 -1.47 1.13
C TYR A 337 3.17 -1.73 -0.15
N LEU A 338 1.88 -1.99 -0.01
CA LEU A 338 0.98 -2.24 -1.13
C LEU A 338 -0.10 -1.14 -1.15
N PHE A 339 0.09 -0.15 -2.02
CA PHE A 339 -0.80 1.00 -2.14
C PHE A 339 -1.63 0.89 -3.41
N ASP A 340 -2.91 0.60 -3.27
CA ASP A 340 -3.84 0.46 -4.40
C ASP A 340 -4.62 1.76 -4.58
N GLU A 341 -4.57 2.32 -5.80
CA GLU A 341 -5.26 3.57 -6.18
C GLU A 341 -5.08 4.70 -5.14
N PHE A 342 -3.90 4.79 -4.56
CA PHE A 342 -3.62 5.68 -3.43
C PHE A 342 -3.91 7.16 -3.74
N ASP A 343 -3.99 7.53 -5.00
CA ASP A 343 -4.09 8.88 -5.50
C ASP A 343 -5.51 9.31 -5.91
N ALA A 344 -6.52 8.44 -5.74
CA ALA A 344 -7.89 8.66 -6.19
C ALA A 344 -8.52 9.98 -5.71
N TYR A 345 -8.14 10.47 -4.52
CA TYR A 345 -8.66 11.73 -3.95
C TYR A 345 -7.64 12.86 -3.90
N LEU A 346 -6.46 12.66 -4.50
CA LEU A 346 -5.39 13.65 -4.48
C LEU A 346 -5.49 14.62 -5.65
N HIS A 347 -5.29 15.91 -5.39
CA HIS A 347 -5.09 16.90 -6.44
C HIS A 347 -3.79 16.61 -7.22
N LEU A 348 -3.76 16.89 -8.52
CA LEU A 348 -2.63 16.59 -9.43
C LEU A 348 -1.24 17.01 -8.88
N ASN A 349 -1.16 18.16 -8.22
CA ASN A 349 0.10 18.61 -7.62
C ASN A 349 0.54 17.72 -6.45
N TRP A 350 -0.38 17.18 -5.68
CA TRP A 350 -0.09 16.29 -4.58
C TRP A 350 0.29 14.89 -5.06
N GLN A 351 -0.34 14.42 -6.15
CA GLN A 351 0.06 13.18 -6.81
C GLN A 351 1.54 13.24 -7.26
N ARG A 352 1.95 14.35 -7.88
CA ARG A 352 3.36 14.59 -8.26
C ARG A 352 4.29 14.66 -7.05
N GLN A 353 3.87 15.34 -5.98
CA GLN A 353 4.65 15.45 -4.75
C GLN A 353 4.80 14.11 -4.05
N PHE A 354 3.76 13.30 -4.02
CA PHE A 354 3.79 11.96 -3.44
C PHE A 354 4.83 11.08 -4.13
N ALA A 355 4.79 10.99 -5.46
CA ALA A 355 5.76 10.24 -6.24
C ALA A 355 7.21 10.71 -5.96
N SER A 356 7.42 12.03 -5.88
CA SER A 356 8.73 12.61 -5.53
C SER A 356 9.13 12.30 -4.08
N ASN A 357 8.20 12.38 -3.14
CA ASN A 357 8.49 12.11 -1.73
C ASN A 357 8.84 10.65 -1.50
N ILE A 358 8.08 9.73 -2.11
CA ILE A 358 8.36 8.28 -2.02
C ILE A 358 9.69 7.95 -2.68
N ALA A 359 9.96 8.48 -3.89
CA ALA A 359 11.22 8.25 -4.58
C ALA A 359 12.45 8.73 -3.77
N ASN A 360 12.27 9.74 -2.91
CA ASN A 360 13.29 10.25 -2.02
C ASN A 360 13.28 9.64 -0.61
N THR A 361 12.30 8.78 -0.30
CA THR A 361 12.23 8.08 0.98
C THR A 361 13.03 6.78 0.86
N ASN A 362 14.18 6.73 1.53
CA ASN A 362 15.03 5.54 1.54
C ASN A 362 14.46 4.51 2.53
N VAL A 363 13.31 3.89 2.19
CA VAL A 363 12.75 2.79 2.99
C VAL A 363 13.62 1.55 2.86
N ALA A 364 13.77 0.79 3.93
CA ALA A 364 14.49 -0.50 3.89
C ALA A 364 13.71 -1.54 3.07
N GLY A 365 12.38 -1.47 3.08
CA GLY A 365 11.52 -2.38 2.31
C GLY A 365 11.15 -1.86 0.93
N HIS A 366 10.11 -2.42 0.32
CA HIS A 366 9.69 -2.13 -1.06
C HIS A 366 8.28 -1.57 -1.12
N ILE A 367 8.05 -0.55 -1.96
CA ILE A 367 6.75 0.08 -2.19
C ILE A 367 6.24 -0.31 -3.57
N LEU A 368 5.15 -1.08 -3.60
CA LEU A 368 4.37 -1.32 -4.79
C LEU A 368 3.12 -0.45 -4.76
N PHE A 369 2.88 0.32 -5.80
CA PHE A 369 1.64 1.08 -5.90
C PHE A 369 0.99 0.97 -7.26
N THR A 370 -0.34 1.04 -7.25
CA THR A 370 -1.14 1.11 -8.46
C THR A 370 -1.76 2.47 -8.61
N THR A 371 -1.92 2.92 -9.84
CA THR A 371 -2.53 4.21 -10.15
C THR A 371 -3.19 4.21 -11.53
N HIS A 372 -4.16 5.10 -11.68
CA HIS A 372 -4.72 5.52 -12.98
C HIS A 372 -4.26 6.93 -13.36
N SER A 373 -3.42 7.57 -12.55
CA SER A 373 -3.01 8.94 -12.78
C SER A 373 -1.62 9.04 -13.40
N PRO A 374 -1.48 9.70 -14.55
CA PRO A 374 -0.18 10.00 -15.13
C PRO A 374 0.65 10.94 -14.25
N ALA A 375 -0.01 11.73 -13.39
CA ALA A 375 0.69 12.63 -12.47
C ALA A 375 1.49 11.86 -11.42
N SER A 376 0.94 10.74 -10.92
CA SER A 376 1.58 9.90 -9.91
C SER A 376 2.81 9.17 -10.42
N VAL A 377 2.91 8.91 -11.73
CA VAL A 377 4.07 8.26 -12.35
C VAL A 377 5.05 9.22 -13.00
N SER A 378 4.74 10.51 -13.07
CA SER A 378 5.59 11.53 -13.73
C SER A 378 6.98 11.71 -13.10
N LYS A 379 7.23 11.13 -11.94
CA LYS A 379 8.51 11.12 -11.22
C LYS A 379 9.06 9.71 -10.99
N VAL A 380 8.41 8.70 -11.54
CA VAL A 380 8.87 7.31 -11.49
C VAL A 380 9.81 7.07 -12.67
N LYS A 381 10.92 6.37 -12.43
CA LYS A 381 11.85 6.00 -13.49
C LYS A 381 11.25 4.92 -14.37
N MET A 382 11.71 4.84 -15.61
CA MET A 382 11.23 3.87 -16.58
C MET A 382 11.40 2.41 -16.11
N ASP A 383 12.49 2.12 -15.42
CA ASP A 383 12.79 0.77 -14.90
C ASP A 383 11.87 0.34 -13.74
N ASP A 384 11.20 1.31 -13.09
CA ASP A 384 10.32 1.12 -11.94
C ASP A 384 8.84 1.21 -12.33
N LEU A 385 8.54 1.44 -13.63
CA LEU A 385 7.18 1.61 -14.14
C LEU A 385 6.76 0.42 -15.01
N PHE A 386 5.57 -0.09 -14.74
CA PHE A 386 4.94 -1.19 -15.44
C PHE A 386 3.56 -0.79 -15.95
N ILE A 387 3.31 -1.05 -17.24
CA ILE A 387 2.01 -0.83 -17.88
C ILE A 387 1.25 -2.15 -17.83
N MET A 388 0.11 -2.14 -17.13
CA MET A 388 -0.76 -3.29 -17.03
C MET A 388 -1.80 -3.27 -18.17
N LYS A 389 -1.72 -4.25 -19.07
CA LYS A 389 -2.67 -4.42 -20.19
C LYS A 389 -3.05 -5.89 -20.30
N ASP A 390 -4.34 -6.19 -20.32
CA ASP A 390 -4.89 -7.54 -20.49
C ASP A 390 -4.24 -8.60 -19.56
N GLY A 391 -4.02 -8.22 -18.30
CA GLY A 391 -3.43 -9.10 -17.31
C GLY A 391 -1.93 -9.37 -17.48
N LYS A 392 -1.22 -8.56 -18.27
CA LYS A 392 0.23 -8.63 -18.46
C LYS A 392 0.91 -7.34 -18.04
N ALA A 393 2.16 -7.42 -17.62
CA ALA A 393 3.02 -6.27 -17.41
C ALA A 393 3.86 -6.01 -18.67
N ILE A 394 3.84 -4.77 -19.13
CA ILE A 394 4.61 -4.30 -20.28
C ILE A 394 5.51 -3.18 -19.78
N TYR A 395 6.77 -3.17 -20.18
CA TYR A 395 7.68 -2.08 -19.89
C TYR A 395 7.39 -0.89 -20.82
N PRO A 396 7.46 0.36 -20.30
CA PRO A 396 7.29 1.54 -21.14
C PRO A 396 8.35 1.58 -22.24
N GLU A 397 7.94 2.04 -23.43
CA GLU A 397 8.86 2.24 -24.56
C GLU A 397 9.64 3.56 -24.46
N SER A 398 9.18 4.48 -23.64
CA SER A 398 9.75 5.82 -23.45
C SER A 398 9.70 6.29 -22.01
N GLU A 399 10.64 7.16 -21.63
CA GLU A 399 10.70 7.77 -20.30
C GLU A 399 9.43 8.55 -19.97
N THR A 400 8.91 8.36 -18.76
CA THR A 400 7.79 9.16 -18.20
C THR A 400 8.30 10.32 -17.35
N TYR A 401 9.55 10.25 -16.90
CA TYR A 401 10.14 11.21 -15.99
C TYR A 401 10.20 12.62 -16.59
N ASN A 402 9.58 13.58 -15.91
CA ASN A 402 9.49 14.98 -16.33
C ASN A 402 8.75 15.26 -17.66
N ARG A 403 7.96 14.32 -18.17
CA ARG A 403 7.15 14.53 -19.37
C ARG A 403 5.81 15.22 -19.07
N ALA A 404 5.17 15.75 -20.12
CA ALA A 404 3.82 16.29 -20.02
C ALA A 404 2.80 15.16 -19.74
N LEU A 405 1.82 15.44 -18.87
CA LEU A 405 0.82 14.41 -18.48
C LEU A 405 0.06 13.85 -19.67
N ASN A 406 -0.27 14.69 -20.64
CA ASN A 406 -1.00 14.28 -21.86
C ASN A 406 -0.21 13.28 -22.70
N GLU A 407 1.13 13.41 -22.74
CA GLU A 407 1.99 12.47 -23.45
C GLU A 407 2.02 11.12 -22.74
N ILE A 408 2.09 11.12 -21.39
CA ILE A 408 2.04 9.90 -20.59
C ILE A 408 0.69 9.20 -20.75
N MET A 409 -0.41 9.96 -20.71
CA MET A 409 -1.77 9.41 -20.91
C MET A 409 -1.91 8.73 -22.27
N PHE A 410 -1.48 9.40 -23.32
CA PHE A 410 -1.63 8.90 -24.69
C PHE A 410 -0.72 7.68 -24.96
N GLU A 411 0.55 7.74 -24.56
CA GLU A 411 1.53 6.70 -24.91
C GLU A 411 1.49 5.49 -23.97
N GLN A 412 1.16 5.71 -22.68
CA GLN A 412 1.31 4.67 -21.68
C GLN A 412 -0.03 4.13 -21.14
N MET A 413 -1.13 4.87 -21.31
CA MET A 413 -2.41 4.51 -20.71
C MET A 413 -3.49 4.16 -21.73
N ASP A 414 -3.20 4.21 -23.02
CA ASP A 414 -4.19 4.02 -24.11
C ASP A 414 -5.44 4.92 -23.94
N VAL A 415 -5.25 6.13 -23.38
CA VAL A 415 -6.35 7.08 -23.21
C VAL A 415 -6.48 7.90 -24.48
N THR A 416 -7.63 7.79 -25.11
CA THR A 416 -7.99 8.64 -26.24
C THR A 416 -8.10 10.08 -25.79
N MET A 417 -7.45 11.00 -26.50
CA MET A 417 -7.43 12.44 -26.13
C MET A 417 -8.59 13.22 -26.75
N HIS A 418 -9.29 12.62 -27.67
CA HIS A 418 -10.37 13.23 -28.44
C HIS A 418 -11.64 12.36 -28.38
N ASP A 419 -12.74 12.93 -28.86
CA ASP A 419 -14.00 12.20 -29.00
C ASP A 419 -13.83 10.98 -29.92
N PRO A 420 -14.63 9.92 -29.71
CA PRO A 420 -14.52 8.67 -30.50
C PRO A 420 -14.52 8.89 -32.02
N GLU A 421 -15.29 9.85 -32.53
CA GLU A 421 -15.33 10.19 -33.95
C GLU A 421 -13.99 10.76 -34.46
N VAL A 422 -13.32 11.56 -33.67
CA VAL A 422 -12.00 12.11 -34.00
C VAL A 422 -10.92 11.04 -33.96
N GLU A 423 -11.00 10.14 -32.99
CA GLU A 423 -10.08 9.02 -32.88
C GLU A 423 -10.23 8.03 -34.04
N GLU A 424 -11.46 7.72 -34.45
CA GLU A 424 -11.72 6.87 -35.61
C GLU A 424 -11.14 7.48 -36.89
N LEU A 425 -11.35 8.78 -37.11
CA LEU A 425 -10.76 9.50 -38.23
C LEU A 425 -9.23 9.51 -38.16
N TYR A 426 -8.66 9.62 -36.96
CA TYR A 426 -7.22 9.60 -36.80
C TYR A 426 -6.63 8.21 -37.07
N ASP A 427 -7.33 7.13 -36.70
CA ASP A 427 -6.93 5.77 -37.03
C ASP A 427 -6.99 5.50 -38.52
N GLN A 428 -8.05 5.94 -39.18
CA GLN A 428 -8.16 5.91 -40.64
C GLN A 428 -7.03 6.71 -41.32
N PHE A 429 -6.65 7.87 -40.76
CA PHE A 429 -5.50 8.64 -41.23
C PHE A 429 -4.21 7.84 -41.15
N LYS A 430 -3.95 7.17 -40.01
CA LYS A 430 -2.75 6.31 -39.82
C LYS A 430 -2.71 5.16 -40.86
N GLU A 431 -3.84 4.56 -41.14
CA GLU A 431 -3.95 3.50 -42.14
C GLU A 431 -3.66 4.01 -43.55
N CYS A 432 -4.16 5.20 -43.91
CA CYS A 432 -3.82 5.85 -45.17
C CYS A 432 -2.33 6.18 -45.28
N ILE A 433 -1.67 6.60 -44.18
CA ILE A 433 -0.25 6.82 -44.15
C ILE A 433 0.52 5.49 -44.36
N ALA A 434 0.14 4.44 -43.63
CA ALA A 434 0.78 3.11 -43.72
C ALA A 434 0.67 2.52 -45.13
N THR A 435 -0.46 2.78 -45.85
CA THR A 435 -0.71 2.34 -47.23
C THR A 435 -0.19 3.33 -48.27
N HIS A 436 0.49 4.40 -47.91
CA HIS A 436 1.01 5.47 -48.80
C HIS A 436 -0.09 6.13 -49.65
N ASN A 437 -1.34 6.14 -49.19
CA ASN A 437 -2.46 6.76 -49.87
C ASN A 437 -2.59 8.25 -49.49
N LYS A 438 -1.82 9.10 -50.16
CA LYS A 438 -1.74 10.53 -49.84
C LYS A 438 -3.09 11.26 -50.02
N SER A 439 -3.83 10.96 -51.10
CA SER A 439 -5.10 11.64 -51.38
C SER A 439 -6.16 11.38 -50.31
N ALA A 440 -6.30 10.12 -49.85
CA ALA A 440 -7.23 9.77 -48.78
C ALA A 440 -6.78 10.37 -47.42
N ALA A 441 -5.47 10.41 -47.16
CA ALA A 441 -4.94 11.02 -45.94
C ALA A 441 -5.19 12.54 -45.87
N GLU A 442 -5.09 13.26 -47.00
CA GLU A 442 -5.42 14.69 -47.12
C GLU A 442 -6.90 14.96 -46.85
N GLU A 443 -7.81 14.11 -47.38
CA GLU A 443 -9.25 14.22 -47.17
C GLU A 443 -9.62 14.01 -45.69
N ILE A 444 -9.07 12.98 -45.02
CA ILE A 444 -9.28 12.75 -43.59
C ILE A 444 -8.69 13.87 -42.78
N GLN A 445 -7.50 14.39 -43.12
CA GLN A 445 -6.93 15.54 -42.45
C GLN A 445 -7.86 16.75 -42.48
N GLN A 446 -8.52 17.02 -43.59
CA GLN A 446 -9.47 18.11 -43.70
C GLN A 446 -10.67 17.94 -42.79
N GLN A 447 -11.22 16.72 -42.67
CA GLN A 447 -12.29 16.39 -41.74
C GLN A 447 -11.85 16.59 -40.27
N LEU A 448 -10.62 16.23 -39.91
CA LEU A 448 -10.09 16.43 -38.61
C LEU A 448 -9.86 17.93 -38.28
N VAL A 449 -9.40 18.74 -39.24
CA VAL A 449 -9.26 20.19 -39.09
C VAL A 449 -10.60 20.88 -38.80
N GLU A 450 -11.70 20.40 -39.36
CA GLU A 450 -13.04 20.95 -39.10
C GLU A 450 -13.58 20.62 -37.71
N ARG A 451 -13.16 19.50 -37.12
CA ARG A 451 -13.59 19.03 -35.77
C ARG A 451 -12.71 19.48 -34.63
N LEU A 452 -11.43 19.71 -34.89
CA LEU A 452 -10.45 20.05 -33.87
C LEU A 452 -10.31 21.56 -33.66
N HIS A 453 -10.01 21.97 -32.45
CA HIS A 453 -9.67 23.34 -32.17
C HIS A 453 -8.38 23.74 -32.92
N SER A 454 -8.31 24.96 -33.46
CA SER A 454 -7.20 25.45 -34.30
C SER A 454 -5.80 25.35 -33.68
N LYS A 455 -5.71 25.25 -32.35
CA LYS A 455 -4.45 25.07 -31.60
C LYS A 455 -4.22 23.64 -31.14
N ASP A 456 -4.99 22.68 -31.61
CA ASP A 456 -4.83 21.29 -31.22
C ASP A 456 -3.48 20.74 -31.68
N PRO A 457 -2.68 20.10 -30.80
CA PRO A 457 -1.38 19.55 -31.16
C PRO A 457 -1.45 18.47 -32.26
N LEU A 458 -2.59 17.74 -32.35
CA LEU A 458 -2.81 16.72 -33.37
C LEU A 458 -2.73 17.32 -34.77
N LEU A 459 -3.25 18.54 -34.99
CA LEU A 459 -3.18 19.22 -36.29
C LEU A 459 -1.76 19.43 -36.78
N LEU A 460 -0.84 19.75 -35.87
CA LEU A 460 0.57 19.88 -36.21
C LEU A 460 1.19 18.53 -36.60
N LYS A 461 0.86 17.49 -35.84
CA LYS A 461 1.32 16.10 -36.09
C LYS A 461 0.85 15.61 -37.46
N LEU A 462 -0.44 15.81 -37.79
CA LEU A 462 -1.00 15.44 -39.09
C LEU A 462 -0.26 16.12 -40.23
N ARG A 463 0.00 17.43 -40.13
CA ARG A 463 0.73 18.22 -41.16
C ARG A 463 2.17 17.72 -41.37
N ILE A 464 2.87 17.39 -40.28
CA ILE A 464 4.25 16.88 -40.37
C ILE A 464 4.27 15.51 -41.01
N THR A 465 3.34 14.61 -40.62
CA THR A 465 3.27 13.24 -41.14
C THR A 465 2.93 13.23 -42.63
N LEU A 466 1.97 14.06 -43.07
CA LEU A 466 1.59 14.18 -44.47
C LEU A 466 2.72 14.75 -45.38
N ARG A 467 3.58 15.59 -44.82
CA ARG A 467 4.75 16.12 -45.56
C ARG A 467 5.84 15.08 -45.79
N ARG A 468 5.84 13.98 -45.04
CA ARG A 468 6.81 12.88 -45.15
C ARG A 468 6.36 11.80 -46.12
N LEU A 469 5.11 11.82 -46.55
CA LEU A 469 4.51 11.03 -47.64
C LEU A 469 4.71 11.75 -49.00
#